data_b8386b4429bb86e1868e30da05c22713
#
_entry.id   b8386b4429bb86e1868e30da05c22713
#
_cell.length_a   1.000
_cell.length_b   1.000
_cell.length_c   1.000
_cell.angle_alpha   90.00
_cell.angle_beta   90.00
_cell.angle_gamma   90.00
#
_symmetry.space_group_name_H-M   'P 1'
#
loop_
_entity.id
_entity.type
_entity.pdbx_description
1 polymer ?
#
loop_
_entity_poly.entity_id
_entity_poly.type
_entity_poly.pdbx_seq_one_letter_code
_entity_poly.pdbx_strand_id
1 'polypeptide(L)'
;MKSHFYLRPLLLLCCAGIMHSTTISQSVSGVINTYYKVTGVNVIPNTVTVPSAAGLTPGLKILIIQMKGASINSTNTSSFGNLTSIGNAGNYEFNYICGISGNNVLLQYQLLRSYDVAGSVQLIPVPQFSSVT
;
A
#
# COMPACT_ATOMS: atom_id res chain seq x y z
N MET A 1 -64.10 -35.30 -42.51
CA MET A 1 -62.86 -35.65 -41.80
C MET A 1 -62.24 -34.33 -41.31
N LYS A 2 -62.44 -34.07 -39.99
CA LYS A 2 -61.91 -32.85 -39.35
C LYS A 2 -60.71 -33.28 -38.46
N SER A 3 -59.52 -32.94 -38.82
CA SER A 3 -58.30 -33.19 -38.01
C SER A 3 -58.11 -32.05 -37.02
N HIS A 4 -58.23 -32.36 -35.74
CA HIS A 4 -57.92 -31.40 -34.68
C HIS A 4 -56.41 -31.45 -34.39
N PHE A 5 -55.73 -30.33 -34.71
CA PHE A 5 -54.36 -30.08 -34.31
C PHE A 5 -54.38 -29.61 -32.86
N TYR A 6 -53.89 -30.44 -31.94
CA TYR A 6 -53.65 -30.05 -30.55
C TYR A 6 -52.30 -29.37 -30.45
N LEU A 7 -52.30 -28.04 -30.31
CA LEU A 7 -51.12 -27.24 -30.02
C LEU A 7 -50.75 -27.44 -28.55
N ARG A 8 -49.70 -28.20 -28.30
CA ARG A 8 -49.15 -28.34 -26.96
C ARG A 8 -48.37 -27.08 -26.60
N PRO A 9 -48.66 -26.37 -25.47
CA PRO A 9 -47.84 -25.27 -25.00
C PRO A 9 -46.53 -25.84 -24.45
N LEU A 10 -45.39 -25.52 -25.08
CA LEU A 10 -44.08 -25.78 -24.60
C LEU A 10 -43.82 -24.82 -23.43
N LEU A 11 -43.91 -25.33 -22.22
CA LEU A 11 -43.61 -24.62 -20.98
C LEU A 11 -42.09 -24.42 -20.91
N LEU A 12 -41.61 -23.23 -21.36
CA LEU A 12 -40.22 -22.83 -21.24
C LEU A 12 -39.93 -22.50 -19.77
N LEU A 13 -39.42 -23.49 -19.03
CA LEU A 13 -38.95 -23.30 -17.66
C LEU A 13 -37.62 -22.54 -17.70
N CYS A 14 -37.71 -21.19 -17.61
CA CYS A 14 -36.54 -20.32 -17.48
C CYS A 14 -35.94 -20.51 -16.09
N CYS A 15 -34.94 -21.41 -15.95
CA CYS A 15 -34.12 -21.50 -14.77
C CYS A 15 -33.26 -20.22 -14.69
N ALA A 16 -33.79 -19.18 -14.05
CA ALA A 16 -33.01 -18.06 -13.59
C ALA A 16 -32.04 -18.55 -12.51
N GLY A 17 -30.84 -18.91 -12.93
CA GLY A 17 -29.72 -19.19 -12.03
C GLY A 17 -29.40 -17.95 -11.21
N ILE A 18 -29.83 -17.92 -9.96
CA ILE A 18 -29.44 -16.89 -9.01
C ILE A 18 -27.96 -17.12 -8.75
N MET A 19 -27.11 -16.32 -9.40
CA MET A 19 -25.68 -16.26 -9.07
C MET A 19 -25.54 -15.63 -7.68
N HIS A 20 -25.40 -16.47 -6.67
CA HIS A 20 -25.04 -16.03 -5.34
C HIS A 20 -23.56 -15.63 -5.38
N SER A 21 -23.29 -14.33 -5.47
CA SER A 21 -21.97 -13.80 -5.21
C SER A 21 -21.72 -13.97 -3.71
N THR A 22 -20.97 -14.99 -3.32
CA THR A 22 -20.46 -15.08 -1.95
C THR A 22 -19.41 -13.99 -1.77
N THR A 23 -19.77 -12.89 -1.14
CA THR A 23 -18.80 -11.93 -0.65
C THR A 23 -18.04 -12.59 0.51
N ILE A 24 -16.80 -13.01 0.24
CA ILE A 24 -15.90 -13.49 1.29
C ILE A 24 -15.45 -12.26 2.06
N SER A 25 -15.99 -12.10 3.27
CA SER A 25 -15.49 -11.11 4.21
C SER A 25 -14.14 -11.57 4.74
N GLN A 26 -13.15 -10.68 4.70
CA GLN A 26 -11.80 -10.98 5.19
C GLN A 26 -11.70 -10.59 6.66
N SER A 27 -11.43 -11.58 7.54
CA SER A 27 -11.10 -11.31 8.94
C SER A 27 -9.70 -10.74 9.02
N VAL A 28 -9.56 -9.56 9.63
CA VAL A 28 -8.28 -8.88 9.84
C VAL A 28 -7.95 -8.93 11.32
N SER A 29 -6.86 -9.61 11.68
CA SER A 29 -6.39 -9.74 13.07
C SER A 29 -4.86 -9.77 13.14
N GLY A 30 -4.30 -9.38 14.29
CA GLY A 30 -2.86 -9.38 14.53
C GLY A 30 -2.12 -8.23 13.81
N VAL A 31 -0.83 -8.44 13.53
CA VAL A 31 0.01 -7.46 12.82
C VAL A 31 -0.24 -7.56 11.32
N ILE A 32 -0.90 -6.57 10.77
CA ILE A 32 -1.28 -6.52 9.34
C ILE A 32 -0.26 -5.80 8.45
N ASN A 33 0.64 -5.01 9.03
CA ASN A 33 1.61 -4.22 8.29
C ASN A 33 3.00 -4.87 8.34
N THR A 34 3.69 -4.85 7.21
CA THR A 34 5.11 -5.18 7.11
C THR A 34 5.89 -3.89 6.92
N TYR A 35 7.02 -3.77 7.63
CA TYR A 35 7.87 -2.57 7.59
C TYR A 35 9.19 -2.90 6.91
N TYR A 36 9.51 -2.18 5.84
CA TYR A 36 10.76 -2.32 5.11
C TYR A 36 11.64 -1.12 5.41
N LYS A 37 12.84 -1.37 5.96
CA LYS A 37 13.83 -0.31 6.13
C LYS A 37 14.27 0.17 4.74
N VAL A 38 14.23 1.47 4.50
CA VAL A 38 14.81 2.07 3.29
C VAL A 38 16.27 2.34 3.54
N THR A 39 17.13 1.85 2.66
CA THR A 39 18.60 2.01 2.72
C THR A 39 19.15 2.94 1.65
N GLY A 40 18.34 3.29 0.66
CA GLY A 40 18.67 4.24 -0.39
C GLY A 40 17.42 4.90 -0.95
N VAL A 41 17.55 6.16 -1.33
CA VAL A 41 16.52 6.93 -2.03
C VAL A 41 17.19 7.61 -3.22
N ASN A 42 16.71 7.30 -4.43
CA ASN A 42 17.20 7.89 -5.66
C ASN A 42 16.05 8.61 -6.37
N VAL A 43 16.20 9.91 -6.51
CA VAL A 43 15.19 10.74 -7.19
C VAL A 43 15.16 10.42 -8.69
N ILE A 44 16.30 10.08 -9.27
CA ILE A 44 16.46 9.61 -10.65
C ILE A 44 17.28 8.32 -10.59
N PRO A 45 16.71 7.15 -10.92
CA PRO A 45 15.44 6.85 -11.61
C PRO A 45 14.20 6.66 -10.71
N ASN A 46 13.96 7.44 -9.68
CA ASN A 46 12.78 7.38 -8.80
C ASN A 46 12.60 6.00 -8.14
N THR A 47 13.61 5.62 -7.37
CA THR A 47 13.65 4.33 -6.68
C THR A 47 13.96 4.46 -5.21
N VAL A 48 13.43 3.55 -4.42
CA VAL A 48 13.88 3.31 -3.05
C VAL A 48 14.49 1.92 -2.95
N THR A 49 15.59 1.81 -2.22
CA THR A 49 16.30 0.54 -2.00
C THR A 49 15.96 0.00 -0.63
N VAL A 50 15.64 -1.29 -0.56
CA VAL A 50 15.36 -2.02 0.69
C VAL A 50 16.31 -3.22 0.80
N PRO A 51 16.61 -3.75 2.00
CA PRO A 51 17.48 -4.94 2.14
C PRO A 51 16.90 -6.20 1.50
N SER A 52 15.57 -6.30 1.42
CA SER A 52 14.85 -7.38 0.74
C SER A 52 13.51 -6.84 0.26
N ALA A 53 13.19 -7.08 -1.00
CA ALA A 53 11.90 -6.73 -1.59
C ALA A 53 10.88 -7.90 -1.53
N ALA A 54 11.18 -8.97 -0.78
CA ALA A 54 10.27 -10.09 -0.62
C ALA A 54 8.92 -9.62 -0.06
N GLY A 55 7.82 -10.05 -0.69
CA GLY A 55 6.46 -9.65 -0.34
C GLY A 55 5.99 -8.31 -0.95
N LEU A 56 6.87 -7.57 -1.61
CA LEU A 56 6.48 -6.42 -2.42
C LEU A 56 6.13 -6.86 -3.83
N THR A 57 5.12 -6.22 -4.44
CA THR A 57 4.70 -6.48 -5.83
C THR A 57 4.31 -5.19 -6.52
N PRO A 58 4.48 -5.10 -7.86
CA PRO A 58 3.94 -3.98 -8.63
C PRO A 58 2.44 -3.79 -8.39
N GLY A 59 1.99 -2.55 -8.36
CA GLY A 59 0.61 -2.16 -8.07
C GLY A 59 0.28 -1.98 -6.59
N LEU A 60 1.13 -2.41 -5.65
CA LEU A 60 0.91 -2.14 -4.23
C LEU A 60 0.97 -0.65 -3.92
N LYS A 61 -0.04 -0.17 -3.17
CA LYS A 61 0.02 1.13 -2.51
C LYS A 61 0.96 1.06 -1.33
N ILE A 62 1.83 2.04 -1.20
CA ILE A 62 2.83 2.13 -0.14
C ILE A 62 2.80 3.49 0.53
N LEU A 63 3.20 3.51 1.79
CA LEU A 63 3.55 4.71 2.54
C LEU A 63 5.07 4.74 2.71
N ILE A 64 5.70 5.86 2.37
CA ILE A 64 7.10 6.16 2.69
C ILE A 64 7.08 7.18 3.80
N ILE A 65 7.82 6.92 4.89
CA ILE A 65 7.84 7.79 6.06
C ILE A 65 9.24 7.84 6.68
N GLN A 66 9.67 9.04 7.09
CA GLN A 66 10.91 9.23 7.85
C GLN A 66 10.58 9.45 9.32
N MET A 67 11.16 8.61 10.19
CA MET A 67 10.84 8.56 11.62
C MET A 67 11.69 9.52 12.47
N LYS A 68 12.91 9.85 12.01
CA LYS A 68 13.88 10.67 12.75
C LYS A 68 14.41 11.78 11.87
N GLY A 69 15.05 12.78 12.50
CA GLY A 69 15.70 13.90 11.80
C GLY A 69 15.53 15.22 12.55
N ALA A 70 14.73 15.24 13.60
CA ALA A 70 14.63 16.40 14.49
C ALA A 70 15.88 16.52 15.36
N SER A 71 16.29 17.75 15.68
CA SER A 71 17.39 18.09 16.57
C SER A 71 16.91 18.96 17.72
N ILE A 72 17.56 18.79 18.87
CA ILE A 72 17.30 19.54 20.08
C ILE A 72 18.56 20.22 20.58
N ASN A 73 18.42 21.25 21.37
CA ASN A 73 19.53 21.85 22.10
C ASN A 73 19.99 20.89 23.21
N SER A 74 21.26 20.45 23.13
CA SER A 74 21.88 19.53 24.10
C SER A 74 22.90 20.24 24.99
N THR A 75 23.01 21.58 24.96
CA THR A 75 23.92 22.33 25.82
C THR A 75 23.36 22.40 27.25
N ASN A 76 24.26 22.42 28.25
CA ASN A 76 23.86 22.53 29.66
C ASN A 76 23.49 23.99 30.01
N THR A 77 22.34 24.45 29.49
CA THR A 77 21.77 25.80 29.67
C THR A 77 20.29 25.70 29.94
N SER A 78 19.61 26.80 30.24
CA SER A 78 18.16 26.87 30.36
C SER A 78 17.40 26.49 29.06
N SER A 79 18.09 26.43 27.94
CA SER A 79 17.53 26.01 26.64
C SER A 79 17.70 24.52 26.36
N PHE A 80 18.23 23.73 27.28
CA PHE A 80 18.36 22.27 27.10
C PHE A 80 17.03 21.64 26.77
N GLY A 81 17.02 20.80 25.75
CA GLY A 81 15.79 20.10 25.29
C GLY A 81 14.92 20.91 24.30
N ASN A 82 15.17 22.20 24.12
CA ASN A 82 14.43 22.97 23.13
C ASN A 82 14.66 22.43 21.72
N LEU A 83 13.56 22.30 20.95
CA LEU A 83 13.62 21.89 19.56
C LEU A 83 14.36 22.96 18.73
N THR A 84 15.44 22.57 18.06
CA THR A 84 16.23 23.47 17.19
C THR A 84 15.87 23.29 15.72
N SER A 85 15.46 22.09 15.30
CA SER A 85 14.97 21.81 13.95
C SER A 85 14.13 20.55 13.93
N ILE A 86 13.10 20.53 13.10
CA ILE A 86 12.33 19.30 12.80
C ILE A 86 13.07 18.46 11.75
N GLY A 87 13.87 19.11 10.87
CA GLY A 87 14.50 18.44 9.74
C GLY A 87 13.50 17.74 8.86
N ASN A 88 13.81 16.51 8.47
CA ASN A 88 12.91 15.66 7.67
C ASN A 88 12.07 14.67 8.53
N ALA A 89 12.11 14.78 9.87
CA ALA A 89 11.32 13.92 10.74
C ALA A 89 9.82 14.14 10.49
N GLY A 90 9.08 13.05 10.32
CA GLY A 90 7.66 13.10 10.02
C GLY A 90 7.31 13.37 8.55
N ASN A 91 8.28 13.53 7.66
CA ASN A 91 8.00 13.54 6.23
C ASN A 91 7.40 12.21 5.82
N TYR A 92 6.26 12.26 5.13
CA TYR A 92 5.62 11.06 4.59
C TYR A 92 4.91 11.36 3.28
N GLU A 93 4.75 10.34 2.46
CA GLU A 93 3.93 10.38 1.25
C GLU A 93 3.47 8.98 0.84
N PHE A 94 2.31 8.94 0.19
CA PHE A 94 1.80 7.71 -0.43
C PHE A 94 2.30 7.61 -1.87
N ASN A 95 2.60 6.40 -2.30
CA ASN A 95 3.01 6.09 -3.66
C ASN A 95 2.50 4.71 -4.06
N TYR A 96 2.84 4.26 -5.26
CA TYR A 96 2.57 2.92 -5.74
C TYR A 96 3.87 2.32 -6.28
N ILE A 97 3.99 1.01 -6.18
CA ILE A 97 5.11 0.28 -6.78
C ILE A 97 4.84 0.13 -8.27
N CYS A 98 5.70 0.70 -9.11
CA CYS A 98 5.66 0.53 -10.57
C CYS A 98 6.36 -0.76 -11.00
N GLY A 99 7.47 -1.10 -10.35
CA GLY A 99 8.28 -2.28 -10.65
C GLY A 99 9.29 -2.58 -9.57
N ILE A 100 9.93 -3.74 -9.66
CA ILE A 100 10.97 -4.19 -8.73
C ILE A 100 12.14 -4.74 -9.54
N SER A 101 13.35 -4.29 -9.21
CA SER A 101 14.61 -4.79 -9.80
C SER A 101 15.58 -5.10 -8.67
N GLY A 102 15.72 -6.39 -8.34
CA GLY A 102 16.45 -6.82 -7.14
C GLY A 102 15.87 -6.21 -5.87
N ASN A 103 16.67 -5.44 -5.17
CA ASN A 103 16.28 -4.73 -3.95
C ASN A 103 15.81 -3.28 -4.20
N ASN A 104 15.76 -2.85 -5.46
CA ASN A 104 15.28 -1.53 -5.85
C ASN A 104 13.80 -1.58 -6.20
N VAL A 105 13.01 -0.79 -5.49
CA VAL A 105 11.57 -0.62 -5.69
C VAL A 105 11.37 0.65 -6.52
N LEU A 106 10.88 0.51 -7.75
CA LEU A 106 10.57 1.63 -8.64
C LEU A 106 9.21 2.20 -8.24
N LEU A 107 9.17 3.52 -8.08
CA LEU A 107 7.97 4.25 -7.68
C LEU A 107 7.23 4.77 -8.91
N GLN A 108 5.90 4.75 -8.84
CA GLN A 108 5.05 5.24 -9.93
C GLN A 108 5.11 6.76 -10.05
N TYR A 109 5.13 7.46 -8.92
CA TYR A 109 5.18 8.91 -8.86
C TYR A 109 6.48 9.37 -8.25
N GLN A 110 7.01 10.49 -8.75
CA GLN A 110 8.21 11.11 -8.19
C GLN A 110 7.96 11.53 -6.74
N LEU A 111 8.97 11.30 -5.89
CA LEU A 111 8.93 11.77 -4.51
C LEU A 111 8.94 13.30 -4.46
N LEU A 112 7.99 13.86 -3.72
CA LEU A 112 7.84 15.31 -3.54
C LEU A 112 8.61 15.82 -2.33
N ARG A 113 8.91 14.92 -1.37
CA ARG A 113 9.63 15.25 -0.14
C ARG A 113 11.04 14.68 -0.18
N SER A 114 11.93 15.35 0.56
CA SER A 114 13.29 14.84 0.77
C SER A 114 13.28 13.84 1.92
N TYR A 115 14.07 12.78 1.76
CA TYR A 115 14.25 11.72 2.74
C TYR A 115 15.74 11.48 2.97
N ASP A 116 16.13 11.41 4.24
CA ASP A 116 17.46 11.02 4.67
C ASP A 116 17.40 9.63 5.31
N VAL A 117 18.04 8.65 4.70
CA VAL A 117 18.06 7.26 5.18
C VAL A 117 18.62 7.12 6.60
N ALA A 118 19.50 8.02 7.04
CA ALA A 118 19.96 8.08 8.42
C ALA A 118 18.83 8.41 9.40
N GLY A 119 17.76 9.05 8.92
CA GLY A 119 16.56 9.37 9.68
C GLY A 119 15.57 8.21 9.83
N SER A 120 15.97 6.97 9.61
CA SER A 120 15.09 5.78 9.72
C SER A 120 13.87 5.87 8.81
N VAL A 121 14.12 5.92 7.51
CA VAL A 121 13.06 5.89 6.48
C VAL A 121 12.52 4.47 6.36
N GLN A 122 11.19 4.37 6.30
CA GLN A 122 10.46 3.12 6.16
C GLN A 122 9.55 3.15 4.92
N LEU A 123 9.44 2.02 4.26
CA LEU A 123 8.43 1.73 3.24
C LEU A 123 7.44 0.74 3.84
N ILE A 124 6.16 1.07 3.80
CA ILE A 124 5.08 0.31 4.45
C ILE A 124 4.01 0.04 3.41
N PRO A 125 3.76 -1.23 3.03
CA PRO A 125 2.60 -1.58 2.21
C PRO A 125 1.31 -1.18 2.91
N VAL A 126 0.39 -0.55 2.16
CA VAL A 126 -0.93 -0.16 2.66
C VAL A 126 -1.94 -1.22 2.21
N PRO A 127 -2.44 -2.07 3.12
CA PRO A 127 -3.43 -3.08 2.76
C PRO A 127 -4.67 -2.45 2.15
N GLN A 128 -5.22 -3.09 1.13
CA GLN A 128 -6.46 -2.70 0.48
C GLN A 128 -7.47 -3.83 0.73
N PHE A 129 -8.50 -3.55 1.53
CA PHE A 129 -9.56 -4.49 1.83
C PHE A 129 -10.83 -4.06 1.11
N SER A 130 -11.49 -4.97 0.41
CA SER A 130 -12.79 -4.72 -0.23
C SER A 130 -13.95 -4.89 0.77
N SER A 131 -13.77 -5.74 1.77
CA SER A 131 -14.75 -5.99 2.84
C SER A 131 -14.01 -6.49 4.08
N VAL A 132 -14.36 -5.96 5.24
CA VAL A 132 -13.78 -6.33 6.55
C VAL A 132 -14.92 -6.61 7.53
N THR A 133 -14.80 -7.67 8.33
CA THR A 133 -15.70 -8.00 9.46
C THR A 133 -14.94 -7.94 10.76
#